data_169440b754f520b1a47b17005ef95c53
#
_entry.id   169440b754f520b1a47b17005ef95c53
#
_cell.length_a   1.000
_cell.length_b   1.000
_cell.length_c   1.000
_cell.angle_alpha   90.00
_cell.angle_beta   90.00
_cell.angle_gamma   90.00
#
_symmetry.space_group_name_H-M   'P 1'
#
loop_
_entity.id
_entity.type
_entity.pdbx_description
1 polymer ?
#
loop_
_entity_poly.entity_id
_entity_poly.type
_entity_poly.pdbx_seq_one_letter_code
_entity_poly.pdbx_strand_id
1 'polypeptide(L)'
;MVFERCRFYKIWLNPNKCIFTVTSSRLLGFIVSNEGIQVDPFKVEAIVQLPPPSSIRQLQSLQGKANFLRRFIANYAEITKGFMCLLRKGVPFVWDNFAQRSFDALKKSLVSSPLLSPPDYGRDFLLYLVVAESTIGMVLVQEDNALTEYVIYYLSRGLIAPELRYSPVEKLALVAAMLSNGSVITACCAKIFA
;
A
#
# COMPACT_ATOMS: atom_id res chain seq x y z
N MET A 1 -27.89 -2.27 16.38
CA MET A 1 -27.42 -1.48 15.21
C MET A 1 -26.95 -2.33 14.04
N VAL A 2 -25.86 -3.14 14.12
CA VAL A 2 -25.39 -3.94 12.95
C VAL A 2 -26.42 -5.00 12.54
N PHE A 3 -26.87 -5.82 13.48
CA PHE A 3 -27.84 -6.89 13.19
C PHE A 3 -29.21 -6.38 12.72
N GLU A 4 -29.65 -5.21 13.19
CA GLU A 4 -30.86 -4.55 12.71
C GLU A 4 -30.72 -4.14 11.25
N ARG A 5 -29.54 -3.58 10.87
CA ARG A 5 -29.24 -3.29 9.48
C ARG A 5 -29.22 -4.53 8.61
N CYS A 6 -28.58 -5.63 9.09
CA CYS A 6 -28.59 -6.90 8.38
C CYS A 6 -30.03 -7.40 8.15
N ARG A 7 -30.90 -7.33 9.16
CA ARG A 7 -32.33 -7.71 9.05
C ARG A 7 -33.08 -6.82 8.05
N PHE A 8 -32.87 -5.50 8.13
CA PHE A 8 -33.51 -4.54 7.23
C PHE A 8 -33.16 -4.82 5.75
N TYR A 9 -31.88 -5.08 5.47
CA TYR A 9 -31.41 -5.38 4.11
C TYR A 9 -31.49 -6.87 3.73
N LYS A 10 -32.10 -7.71 4.58
CA LYS A 10 -32.22 -9.17 4.38
C LYS A 10 -30.87 -9.85 4.11
N ILE A 11 -29.79 -9.41 4.77
CA ILE A 11 -28.46 -9.99 4.69
C ILE A 11 -28.37 -11.16 5.66
N TRP A 12 -28.07 -12.35 5.15
CA TRP A 12 -27.86 -13.54 5.95
C TRP A 12 -26.38 -13.68 6.29
N LEU A 13 -26.07 -13.79 7.57
CA LEU A 13 -24.73 -14.04 8.07
C LEU A 13 -24.53 -15.55 8.24
N ASN A 14 -23.41 -16.06 7.71
CA ASN A 14 -23.05 -17.47 7.95
C ASN A 14 -22.36 -17.58 9.31
N PRO A 15 -22.98 -18.24 10.32
CA PRO A 15 -22.42 -18.30 11.68
C PRO A 15 -21.06 -19.01 11.73
N ASN A 16 -20.80 -19.95 10.82
CA ASN A 16 -19.51 -20.66 10.76
C ASN A 16 -18.35 -19.80 10.20
N LYS A 17 -18.67 -18.66 9.59
CA LYS A 17 -17.68 -17.72 9.02
C LYS A 17 -17.64 -16.38 9.75
N CYS A 18 -18.58 -16.15 10.65
CA CYS A 18 -18.65 -14.92 11.44
C CYS A 18 -17.95 -15.11 12.78
N ILE A 19 -17.08 -14.21 13.11
CA ILE A 19 -16.39 -14.17 14.39
C ILE A 19 -16.75 -12.83 15.04
N PHE A 20 -17.25 -12.88 16.27
CA PHE A 20 -17.69 -11.72 17.04
C PHE A 20 -16.85 -11.58 18.30
N THR A 21 -16.73 -10.34 18.79
CA THR A 21 -16.11 -10.04 20.09
C THR A 21 -14.66 -10.53 20.21
N VAL A 22 -13.87 -10.30 19.14
CA VAL A 22 -12.44 -10.63 19.12
C VAL A 22 -11.58 -9.37 19.20
N THR A 23 -10.44 -9.47 19.86
CA THR A 23 -9.45 -8.38 19.97
C THR A 23 -8.63 -8.22 18.71
N SER A 24 -8.44 -9.31 17.96
CA SER A 24 -7.78 -9.30 16.66
C SER A 24 -8.36 -10.37 15.76
N SER A 25 -8.33 -10.12 14.43
CA SER A 25 -8.83 -11.09 13.45
C SER A 25 -8.04 -11.01 12.14
N ARG A 26 -7.92 -12.15 11.46
CA ARG A 26 -7.41 -12.20 10.09
C ARG A 26 -8.54 -11.86 9.13
N LEU A 27 -8.38 -10.75 8.41
CA LEU A 27 -9.34 -10.28 7.43
C LEU A 27 -8.62 -9.97 6.11
N LEU A 28 -9.02 -10.64 5.04
CA LEU A 28 -8.49 -10.42 3.68
C LEU A 28 -6.95 -10.47 3.58
N GLY A 29 -6.30 -11.29 4.41
CA GLY A 29 -4.83 -11.42 4.42
C GLY A 29 -4.08 -10.34 5.20
N PHE A 30 -4.79 -9.65 6.07
CA PHE A 30 -4.26 -8.74 7.08
C PHE A 30 -4.67 -9.20 8.47
N ILE A 31 -3.90 -8.83 9.47
CA ILE A 31 -4.30 -8.93 10.87
C ILE A 31 -4.79 -7.55 11.27
N VAL A 32 -6.06 -7.48 11.66
CA VAL A 32 -6.72 -6.26 12.13
C VAL A 32 -6.89 -6.37 13.64
N SER A 33 -6.41 -5.39 14.37
CA SER A 33 -6.52 -5.27 15.83
C SER A 33 -6.90 -3.85 16.24
N ASN A 34 -7.09 -3.61 17.52
CA ASN A 34 -7.32 -2.26 18.03
C ASN A 34 -6.08 -1.35 17.85
N GLU A 35 -4.90 -1.93 17.79
CA GLU A 35 -3.64 -1.21 17.59
C GLU A 35 -3.43 -0.81 16.12
N GLY A 36 -4.11 -1.50 15.19
CA GLY A 36 -3.98 -1.21 13.78
C GLY A 36 -4.08 -2.42 12.86
N ILE A 37 -3.55 -2.23 11.66
CA ILE A 37 -3.55 -3.23 10.59
C ILE A 37 -2.10 -3.60 10.27
N GLN A 38 -1.80 -4.88 10.32
CA GLN A 38 -0.50 -5.40 9.88
C GLN A 38 -0.67 -6.47 8.81
N VAL A 39 0.39 -6.71 8.07
CA VAL A 39 0.43 -7.78 7.07
C VAL A 39 0.41 -9.14 7.78
N ASP A 40 -0.37 -10.08 7.25
CA ASP A 40 -0.31 -11.46 7.73
C ASP A 40 1.10 -12.04 7.47
N PRO A 41 1.83 -12.49 8.52
CA PRO A 41 3.17 -13.06 8.38
C PRO A 41 3.27 -14.16 7.32
N PHE A 42 2.23 -14.98 7.16
CA PHE A 42 2.19 -16.01 6.10
C PHE A 42 2.24 -15.42 4.69
N LYS A 43 1.67 -14.22 4.49
CA LYS A 43 1.75 -13.52 3.19
C LYS A 43 3.14 -12.96 2.94
N VAL A 44 3.79 -12.44 3.97
CA VAL A 44 5.17 -11.97 3.91
C VAL A 44 6.10 -13.15 3.61
N GLU A 45 6.00 -14.22 4.36
CA GLU A 45 6.81 -15.42 4.19
C GLU A 45 6.67 -16.02 2.78
N ALA A 46 5.43 -16.08 2.27
CA ALA A 46 5.15 -16.55 0.92
C ALA A 46 5.81 -15.74 -0.20
N ILE A 47 6.26 -14.50 0.07
CA ILE A 47 7.06 -13.70 -0.88
C ILE A 47 8.55 -13.82 -0.57
N VAL A 48 8.91 -13.82 0.71
CA VAL A 48 10.32 -13.91 1.14
C VAL A 48 10.97 -15.22 0.69
N GLN A 49 10.22 -16.32 0.72
CA GLN A 49 10.71 -17.63 0.28
C GLN A 49 10.73 -17.83 -1.23
N LEU A 50 10.16 -16.89 -2.02
CA LEU A 50 10.20 -17.03 -3.49
C LEU A 50 11.64 -16.94 -4.02
N PRO A 51 12.02 -17.82 -4.95
CA PRO A 51 13.25 -17.63 -5.72
C PRO A 51 13.09 -16.45 -6.68
N PRO A 52 14.21 -15.91 -7.21
CA PRO A 52 14.15 -14.90 -8.26
C PRO A 52 13.31 -15.40 -9.45
N PRO A 53 12.42 -14.55 -10.00
CA PRO A 53 11.61 -14.93 -11.17
C PRO A 53 12.49 -15.25 -12.38
N SER A 54 12.23 -16.38 -13.03
CA SER A 54 12.88 -16.82 -14.27
C SER A 54 12.05 -16.54 -15.52
N SER A 55 10.83 -16.03 -15.37
CA SER A 55 9.92 -15.74 -16.48
C SER A 55 8.99 -14.57 -16.17
N ILE A 56 8.45 -13.95 -17.24
CA ILE A 56 7.45 -12.86 -17.13
C ILE A 56 6.23 -13.32 -16.31
N ARG A 57 5.78 -14.57 -16.46
CA ARG A 57 4.63 -15.11 -15.72
C ARG A 57 4.90 -15.16 -14.21
N GLN A 58 6.10 -15.58 -13.83
CA GLN A 58 6.49 -15.61 -12.41
C GLN A 58 6.61 -14.18 -11.86
N LEU A 59 7.15 -13.24 -12.64
CA LEU A 59 7.22 -11.84 -12.26
C LEU A 59 5.83 -11.20 -12.11
N GLN A 60 4.89 -11.50 -13.00
CA GLN A 60 3.50 -11.07 -12.88
C GLN A 60 2.83 -11.63 -11.62
N SER A 61 3.10 -12.89 -11.29
CA SER A 61 2.60 -13.51 -10.05
C SER A 61 3.19 -12.84 -8.81
N LEU A 62 4.50 -12.57 -8.80
CA LEU A 62 5.16 -11.81 -7.74
C LEU A 62 4.54 -10.42 -7.59
N GLN A 63 4.36 -9.70 -8.70
CA GLN A 63 3.74 -8.37 -8.70
C GLN A 63 2.32 -8.40 -8.12
N GLY A 64 1.51 -9.38 -8.48
CA GLY A 64 0.15 -9.53 -7.94
C GLY A 64 0.16 -9.69 -6.41
N LYS A 65 1.07 -10.52 -5.89
CA LYS A 65 1.25 -10.71 -4.44
C LYS A 65 1.77 -9.42 -3.76
N ALA A 66 2.78 -8.79 -4.33
CA ALA A 66 3.41 -7.60 -3.75
C ALA A 66 2.51 -6.36 -3.83
N ASN A 67 1.73 -6.19 -4.90
CA ASN A 67 0.80 -5.07 -5.07
C ASN A 67 -0.28 -5.02 -3.97
N PHE A 68 -0.68 -6.18 -3.46
CA PHE A 68 -1.61 -6.28 -2.34
C PHE A 68 -1.02 -5.67 -1.04
N LEU A 69 0.31 -5.75 -0.88
CA LEU A 69 1.02 -5.31 0.31
C LEU A 69 1.64 -3.90 0.16
N ARG A 70 1.52 -3.27 -1.01
CA ARG A 70 2.19 -2.00 -1.33
C ARG A 70 1.91 -0.87 -0.33
N ARG A 71 0.73 -0.88 0.32
CA ARG A 71 0.35 0.15 1.30
C ARG A 71 1.15 0.10 2.61
N PHE A 72 1.88 -0.99 2.85
CA PHE A 72 2.76 -1.16 4.00
C PHE A 72 4.21 -0.85 3.68
N ILE A 73 4.52 -0.53 2.43
CA ILE A 73 5.89 -0.34 1.95
C ILE A 73 6.07 1.11 1.53
N ALA A 74 6.90 1.83 2.27
CA ALA A 74 7.33 3.15 1.85
C ALA A 74 8.08 3.07 0.51
N ASN A 75 7.83 4.01 -0.40
CA ASN A 75 8.50 4.10 -1.69
C ASN A 75 8.46 2.81 -2.55
N TYR A 76 7.36 2.05 -2.46
CA TYR A 76 7.19 0.79 -3.19
C TYR A 76 7.57 0.88 -4.66
N ALA A 77 7.18 1.95 -5.37
CA ALA A 77 7.46 2.11 -6.79
C ALA A 77 8.95 2.24 -7.09
N GLU A 78 9.71 2.92 -6.24
CA GLU A 78 11.16 3.06 -6.39
C GLU A 78 11.88 1.74 -6.07
N ILE A 79 11.47 1.07 -4.99
CA ILE A 79 12.02 -0.24 -4.60
C ILE A 79 11.83 -1.28 -5.71
N THR A 80 10.67 -1.29 -6.37
CA THR A 80 10.34 -2.32 -7.38
C THR A 80 10.75 -1.95 -8.80
N LYS A 81 11.27 -0.75 -9.03
CA LYS A 81 11.61 -0.19 -10.36
C LYS A 81 12.50 -1.12 -11.19
N GLY A 82 13.48 -1.79 -10.55
CA GLY A 82 14.45 -2.62 -11.27
C GLY A 82 13.84 -3.81 -12.00
N PHE A 83 12.79 -4.41 -11.46
CA PHE A 83 12.11 -5.53 -12.13
C PHE A 83 10.77 -5.15 -12.78
N MET A 84 10.15 -4.03 -12.39
CA MET A 84 8.90 -3.58 -13.00
C MET A 84 9.05 -3.16 -14.46
N CYS A 85 10.25 -2.71 -14.87
CA CYS A 85 10.54 -2.40 -16.27
C CYS A 85 10.44 -3.63 -17.18
N LEU A 86 10.72 -4.83 -16.66
CA LEU A 86 10.66 -6.09 -17.40
C LEU A 86 9.22 -6.52 -17.77
N LEU A 87 8.20 -5.90 -17.15
CA LEU A 87 6.79 -6.14 -17.49
C LEU A 87 6.29 -5.30 -18.67
N ARG A 88 7.11 -4.36 -19.17
CA ARG A 88 6.73 -3.52 -20.30
C ARG A 88 6.71 -4.34 -21.60
N LYS A 89 5.72 -4.06 -22.45
CA LYS A 89 5.60 -4.70 -23.76
C LYS A 89 6.85 -4.45 -24.61
N GLY A 90 7.39 -5.52 -25.19
CA GLY A 90 8.56 -5.43 -26.09
C GLY A 90 9.92 -5.43 -25.37
N VAL A 91 9.96 -5.48 -24.05
CA VAL A 91 11.22 -5.59 -23.29
C VAL A 91 11.56 -7.08 -23.14
N PRO A 92 12.78 -7.52 -23.54
CA PRO A 92 13.22 -8.89 -23.29
C PRO A 92 13.34 -9.14 -21.77
N PHE A 93 12.95 -10.32 -21.35
CA PHE A 93 13.06 -10.72 -19.95
C PHE A 93 14.50 -11.13 -19.63
N VAL A 94 15.26 -10.22 -19.01
CA VAL A 94 16.62 -10.47 -18.52
C VAL A 94 16.67 -10.08 -17.05
N TRP A 95 16.85 -11.06 -16.17
CA TRP A 95 16.97 -10.84 -14.74
C TRP A 95 18.41 -10.44 -14.40
N ASP A 96 18.67 -9.15 -14.31
CA ASP A 96 19.97 -8.57 -14.04
C ASP A 96 20.21 -8.28 -12.54
N ASN A 97 21.39 -7.77 -12.22
CA ASN A 97 21.76 -7.41 -10.84
C ASN A 97 20.87 -6.28 -10.29
N PHE A 98 20.34 -5.39 -11.14
CA PHE A 98 19.47 -4.31 -10.70
C PHE A 98 18.08 -4.86 -10.31
N ALA A 99 17.53 -5.77 -11.11
CA ALA A 99 16.31 -6.49 -10.77
C ALA A 99 16.46 -7.31 -9.48
N GLN A 100 17.61 -7.98 -9.31
CA GLN A 100 17.88 -8.76 -8.09
C GLN A 100 17.94 -7.86 -6.85
N ARG A 101 18.67 -6.75 -6.89
CA ARG A 101 18.72 -5.79 -5.78
C ARG A 101 17.35 -5.23 -5.42
N SER A 102 16.53 -4.90 -6.40
CA SER A 102 15.15 -4.46 -6.20
C SER A 102 14.29 -5.53 -5.53
N PHE A 103 14.47 -6.78 -5.93
CA PHE A 103 13.76 -7.91 -5.34
C PHE A 103 14.15 -8.15 -3.87
N ASP A 104 15.45 -8.07 -3.57
CA ASP A 104 15.97 -8.22 -2.21
C ASP A 104 15.54 -7.05 -1.32
N ALA A 105 15.52 -5.82 -1.86
CA ALA A 105 15.00 -4.64 -1.17
C ALA A 105 13.50 -4.77 -0.86
N LEU A 106 12.70 -5.31 -1.80
CA LEU A 106 11.29 -5.60 -1.57
C LEU A 106 11.09 -6.60 -0.43
N LYS A 107 11.83 -7.72 -0.44
CA LYS A 107 11.77 -8.71 0.64
C LYS A 107 12.11 -8.11 2.00
N LYS A 108 13.19 -7.33 2.05
CA LYS A 108 13.62 -6.63 3.28
C LYS A 108 12.55 -5.68 3.79
N SER A 109 11.95 -4.87 2.91
CA SER A 109 10.89 -3.93 3.28
C SER A 109 9.62 -4.62 3.77
N LEU A 110 9.31 -5.81 3.27
CA LEU A 110 8.16 -6.60 3.75
C LEU A 110 8.39 -7.16 5.15
N VAL A 111 9.60 -7.62 5.45
CA VAL A 111 9.96 -8.12 6.79
C VAL A 111 9.90 -7.00 7.83
N SER A 112 10.32 -5.79 7.45
CA SER A 112 10.31 -4.61 8.32
C SER A 112 9.05 -3.76 8.17
N SER A 113 7.96 -4.30 7.58
CA SER A 113 6.74 -3.54 7.35
C SER A 113 6.12 -3.05 8.66
N PRO A 114 5.77 -1.75 8.74
CA PRO A 114 5.22 -1.17 9.95
C PRO A 114 3.77 -1.63 10.19
N LEU A 115 3.34 -1.51 11.44
CA LEU A 115 1.94 -1.49 11.80
C LEU A 115 1.31 -0.20 11.26
N LEU A 116 0.24 -0.29 10.50
CA LEU A 116 -0.54 0.88 10.09
C LEU A 116 -1.62 1.15 11.12
N SER A 117 -1.61 2.34 11.69
CA SER A 117 -2.58 2.74 12.70
C SER A 117 -3.97 3.00 12.10
N PRO A 118 -5.05 2.74 12.84
CA PRO A 118 -6.38 3.12 12.39
C PRO A 118 -6.50 4.64 12.39
N PRO A 119 -7.19 5.24 11.41
CA PRO A 119 -7.40 6.68 11.38
C PRO A 119 -8.36 7.13 12.46
N ASP A 120 -8.04 8.22 13.17
CA ASP A 120 -8.94 8.95 14.05
C ASP A 120 -9.56 10.13 13.27
N TYR A 121 -10.83 10.03 12.92
CA TYR A 121 -11.52 11.07 12.13
C TYR A 121 -11.78 12.36 12.92
N GLY A 122 -11.53 12.38 14.23
CA GLY A 122 -11.60 13.58 15.06
C GLY A 122 -10.33 14.41 15.05
N ARG A 123 -9.25 13.93 14.42
CA ARG A 123 -7.94 14.59 14.35
C ARG A 123 -7.59 14.98 12.93
N ASP A 124 -6.71 15.96 12.81
CA ASP A 124 -6.17 16.36 11.51
C ASP A 124 -5.22 15.29 10.95
N PHE A 125 -5.15 15.22 9.63
CA PHE A 125 -4.24 14.36 8.90
C PHE A 125 -3.07 15.18 8.38
N LEU A 126 -1.87 14.67 8.52
CA LEU A 126 -0.65 15.20 7.91
C LEU A 126 -0.31 14.40 6.67
N LEU A 127 -0.01 15.09 5.60
CA LEU A 127 0.29 14.48 4.31
C LEU A 127 1.69 14.84 3.85
N TYR A 128 2.58 13.87 3.81
CA TYR A 128 3.92 14.03 3.26
C TYR A 128 3.95 13.57 1.81
N LEU A 129 4.36 14.45 0.91
CA LEU A 129 4.48 14.18 -0.52
C LEU A 129 5.96 14.09 -0.92
N VAL A 130 6.29 13.07 -1.68
CA VAL A 130 7.64 12.88 -2.22
C VAL A 130 7.54 12.72 -3.73
N VAL A 131 8.31 13.55 -4.44
CA VAL A 131 8.41 13.53 -5.90
C VAL A 131 9.85 13.23 -6.29
N ALA A 132 10.04 12.16 -7.06
CA ALA A 132 11.28 11.79 -7.69
C ALA A 132 11.17 11.97 -9.22
N GLU A 133 12.26 11.73 -9.94
CA GLU A 133 12.26 11.84 -11.40
C GLU A 133 11.20 10.96 -12.07
N SER A 134 11.08 9.71 -11.64
CA SER A 134 10.23 8.68 -12.27
C SER A 134 9.17 8.09 -11.36
N THR A 135 9.11 8.52 -10.11
CA THR A 135 8.17 7.99 -9.11
C THR A 135 7.59 9.12 -8.26
N ILE A 136 6.39 8.89 -7.78
CA ILE A 136 5.74 9.73 -6.78
C ILE A 136 5.34 8.86 -5.61
N GLY A 137 5.42 9.45 -4.42
CA GLY A 137 5.03 8.81 -3.18
C GLY A 137 4.30 9.77 -2.26
N MET A 138 3.51 9.20 -1.37
CA MET A 138 2.92 9.92 -0.27
C MET A 138 2.83 9.03 0.97
N VAL A 139 2.85 9.70 2.12
CA VAL A 139 2.60 9.09 3.41
C VAL A 139 1.51 9.90 4.11
N LEU A 140 0.49 9.23 4.56
CA LEU A 140 -0.56 9.80 5.39
C LEU A 140 -0.28 9.42 6.83
N VAL A 141 -0.15 10.41 7.69
CA VAL A 141 0.13 10.23 9.12
C VAL A 141 -0.86 11.04 9.97
N GLN A 142 -0.93 10.70 11.23
CA GLN A 142 -1.58 11.50 12.27
C GLN A 142 -0.65 11.59 13.46
N GLU A 143 -0.86 12.62 14.28
CA GLU A 143 -0.16 12.81 15.55
C GLU A 143 -1.03 12.38 16.72
N ASP A 144 -0.40 11.81 17.73
CA ASP A 144 -1.04 11.58 19.02
C ASP A 144 -0.99 12.85 19.90
N ASN A 145 -1.49 12.75 21.13
CA ASN A 145 -1.47 13.86 22.08
C ASN A 145 -0.05 14.24 22.54
N ALA A 146 0.93 13.37 22.30
CA ALA A 146 2.35 13.59 22.59
C ALA A 146 3.13 14.13 21.38
N LEU A 147 2.45 14.52 20.29
CA LEU A 147 3.03 14.93 19.01
C LEU A 147 3.90 13.84 18.35
N THR A 148 3.60 12.57 18.64
CA THR A 148 4.24 11.44 17.98
C THR A 148 3.46 11.07 16.73
N GLU A 149 4.15 11.09 15.59
CA GLU A 149 3.54 10.71 14.31
C GLU A 149 3.39 9.21 14.19
N TYR A 150 2.24 8.77 13.71
CA TYR A 150 1.97 7.37 13.34
C TYR A 150 1.40 7.26 11.94
N VAL A 151 1.83 6.23 11.23
CA VAL A 151 1.50 6.05 9.83
C VAL A 151 0.15 5.36 9.68
N ILE A 152 -0.70 5.94 8.82
CA ILE A 152 -1.99 5.38 8.44
C ILE A 152 -1.90 4.69 7.08
N TYR A 153 -1.18 5.29 6.12
CA TYR A 153 -1.16 4.77 4.76
C TYR A 153 0.07 5.22 3.98
N TYR A 154 0.64 4.29 3.19
CA TYR A 154 1.62 4.61 2.16
C TYR A 154 1.00 4.47 0.78
N LEU A 155 1.31 5.40 -0.12
CA LEU A 155 1.03 5.27 -1.53
C LEU A 155 2.28 5.62 -2.33
N SER A 156 2.57 4.80 -3.33
CA SER A 156 3.67 5.07 -4.26
C SER A 156 3.33 4.49 -5.62
N ARG A 157 3.66 5.26 -6.69
CA ARG A 157 3.56 4.75 -8.05
C ARG A 157 4.63 5.34 -8.98
N GLY A 158 4.94 4.59 -10.04
CA GLY A 158 5.74 5.11 -11.14
C GLY A 158 4.97 6.12 -11.99
N LEU A 159 5.66 7.11 -12.53
CA LEU A 159 5.13 8.06 -13.49
C LEU A 159 5.06 7.42 -14.89
N ILE A 160 4.02 7.72 -15.63
CA ILE A 160 3.88 7.32 -17.03
C ILE A 160 4.65 8.30 -17.93
N ALA A 161 4.91 7.91 -19.19
CA ALA A 161 5.75 8.68 -20.10
C ALA A 161 5.39 10.18 -20.24
N PRO A 162 4.12 10.59 -20.36
CA PRO A 162 3.75 12.01 -20.36
C PRO A 162 4.08 12.73 -19.04
N GLU A 163 3.84 12.07 -17.89
CA GLU A 163 4.01 12.65 -16.55
C GLU A 163 5.49 12.84 -16.17
N LEU A 164 6.40 12.09 -16.81
CA LEU A 164 7.85 12.27 -16.60
C LEU A 164 8.33 13.67 -16.99
N ARG A 165 7.63 14.31 -17.95
CA ARG A 165 7.95 15.66 -18.45
C ARG A 165 7.39 16.79 -17.59
N TYR A 166 6.57 16.46 -16.61
CA TYR A 166 5.99 17.44 -15.70
C TYR A 166 7.07 18.08 -14.82
N SER A 167 6.90 19.36 -14.54
CA SER A 167 7.71 20.06 -13.54
C SER A 167 7.46 19.47 -12.14
N PRO A 168 8.34 19.69 -11.17
CA PRO A 168 8.13 19.23 -9.80
C PRO A 168 6.79 19.66 -9.20
N VAL A 169 6.36 20.90 -9.49
CA VAL A 169 5.08 21.45 -9.00
C VAL A 169 3.88 20.73 -9.63
N GLU A 170 3.92 20.45 -10.93
CA GLU A 170 2.85 19.70 -11.62
C GLU A 170 2.79 18.25 -11.12
N LYS A 171 3.93 17.63 -10.82
CA LYS A 171 3.96 16.29 -10.22
C LYS A 171 3.35 16.30 -8.82
N LEU A 172 3.59 17.33 -8.01
CA LEU A 172 2.95 17.51 -6.70
C LEU A 172 1.43 17.69 -6.85
N ALA A 173 0.99 18.52 -7.80
CA ALA A 173 -0.44 18.69 -8.11
C ALA A 173 -1.08 17.38 -8.55
N LEU A 174 -0.36 16.56 -9.34
CA LEU A 174 -0.83 15.23 -9.75
C LEU A 174 -1.05 14.32 -8.54
N VAL A 175 -0.15 14.34 -7.54
CA VAL A 175 -0.33 13.55 -6.30
C VAL A 175 -1.57 14.03 -5.55
N ALA A 176 -1.77 15.34 -5.41
CA ALA A 176 -2.95 15.91 -4.77
C ALA A 176 -4.25 15.53 -5.50
N ALA A 177 -4.26 15.56 -6.85
CA ALA A 177 -5.40 15.13 -7.66
C ALA A 177 -5.68 13.63 -7.53
N MET A 178 -4.66 12.80 -7.37
CA MET A 178 -4.84 11.36 -7.12
C MET A 178 -5.50 11.08 -5.77
N LEU A 179 -5.24 11.93 -4.79
CA LEU A 179 -5.88 11.84 -3.48
C LEU A 179 -7.38 12.16 -3.58
N SER A 180 -7.75 13.19 -4.32
CA SER A 180 -9.17 13.58 -4.47
C SER A 180 -9.99 12.57 -5.27
N ASN A 181 -9.39 11.89 -6.24
CA ASN A 181 -10.05 10.89 -7.10
C ASN A 181 -9.93 9.44 -6.59
N GLY A 182 -9.02 9.17 -5.69
CA GLY A 182 -8.82 7.84 -5.12
C GLY A 182 -9.74 7.62 -3.92
N SER A 183 -10.41 6.48 -3.87
CA SER A 183 -11.24 5.98 -2.77
C SER A 183 -10.54 5.96 -1.39
N VAL A 184 -9.29 6.37 -1.31
CA VAL A 184 -8.52 6.48 -0.05
C VAL A 184 -8.99 7.68 0.78
N ILE A 185 -9.48 8.75 0.15
CA ILE A 185 -9.89 9.99 0.82
C ILE A 185 -11.40 10.18 0.88
N THR A 186 -12.17 9.38 0.15
CA THR A 186 -13.64 9.39 0.35
C THR A 186 -14.00 9.00 1.80
N ALA A 187 -13.05 8.42 2.55
CA ALA A 187 -13.15 8.15 3.97
C ALA A 187 -12.45 9.21 4.86
N CYS A 188 -11.61 10.07 4.29
CA CYS A 188 -10.84 11.07 5.05
C CYS A 188 -11.11 12.45 4.43
N CYS A 189 -11.95 13.28 5.06
CA CYS A 189 -11.98 14.72 4.78
C CYS A 189 -10.62 15.30 5.18
N ALA A 190 -9.65 15.26 4.28
CA ALA A 190 -8.34 15.82 4.54
C ALA A 190 -8.40 17.34 4.44
N LYS A 191 -8.03 18.02 5.51
CA LYS A 191 -7.54 19.40 5.42
C LYS A 191 -6.12 19.29 4.84
N ILE A 192 -5.97 19.72 3.59
CA ILE A 192 -4.66 19.78 2.92
C ILE A 192 -4.00 21.08 3.39
N PHE A 193 -2.91 20.98 4.13
CA PHE A 193 -1.98 22.10 4.33
C PHE A 193 -0.88 21.97 3.27
N ALA A 194 -0.74 23.03 2.44
CA ALA A 194 0.33 23.19 1.47
C ALA A 194 1.52 23.86 2.16
#